data_d79dc2cc8a57e07724ff0afc0d977cd9
#
_entry.id   d79dc2cc8a57e07724ff0afc0d977cd9
#
_cell.length_a   1.000
_cell.length_b   1.000
_cell.length_c   1.000
_cell.angle_alpha   90.00
_cell.angle_beta   90.00
_cell.angle_gamma   90.00
#
_symmetry.space_group_name_H-M   'P 1'
#
loop_
_entity.id
_entity.type
_entity.pdbx_description
1 polymer ?
#
loop_
_entity_poly.entity_id
_entity_poly.type
_entity_poly.pdbx_seq_one_letter_code
_entity_poly.pdbx_strand_id
1 'polypeptide(L)'
;YFTGLIHDCAKCLPKDETLHIIKTFLNLEDGELCSPKTHHAPVGAYIAKKEFKIDDEEILSAIRWHTIGKVNMTPFEKIIFLADKIETRTRPCEICEPIREALNESLDKALLLCYKNTIKSLVDRDLRICTATIDIYNSLL
;
A
#
# COMPACT_ATOMS: atom_id res chain seq x y z
N TYR A 1 10.14 0.78 -12.50
CA TYR A 1 9.19 1.25 -13.52
C TYR A 1 8.06 0.25 -13.74
N PHE A 2 8.36 -0.99 -14.11
CA PHE A 2 7.36 -2.02 -14.43
C PHE A 2 6.37 -2.25 -13.27
N THR A 3 6.85 -2.44 -12.05
CA THR A 3 6.02 -2.62 -10.85
C THR A 3 5.04 -1.46 -10.63
N GLY A 4 5.51 -0.22 -10.86
CA GLY A 4 4.66 0.97 -10.78
C GLY A 4 3.52 0.98 -11.82
N LEU A 5 3.69 0.34 -12.99
CA LEU A 5 2.63 0.23 -13.99
C LEU A 5 1.53 -0.77 -13.61
N ILE A 6 1.89 -1.84 -12.91
CA ILE A 6 0.99 -2.96 -12.63
C ILE A 6 0.47 -3.01 -11.19
N HIS A 7 0.96 -2.15 -10.28
CA HIS A 7 0.59 -2.22 -8.86
C HIS A 7 -0.92 -2.12 -8.61
N ASP A 8 -1.63 -1.40 -9.46
CA ASP A 8 -3.07 -1.16 -9.41
C ASP A 8 -3.89 -2.03 -10.39
N CYS A 9 -3.30 -3.09 -10.98
CA CYS A 9 -3.94 -3.89 -12.02
C CYS A 9 -5.29 -4.51 -11.61
N ALA A 10 -5.53 -4.73 -10.32
CA ALA A 10 -6.79 -5.24 -9.79
C ALA A 10 -7.77 -4.17 -9.30
N LYS A 11 -7.44 -2.87 -9.41
CA LYS A 11 -8.25 -1.79 -8.82
C LYS A 11 -9.64 -1.65 -9.44
N CYS A 12 -9.79 -2.00 -10.70
CA CYS A 12 -11.04 -1.92 -11.45
C CYS A 12 -11.79 -3.25 -11.56
N LEU A 13 -11.33 -4.30 -10.85
CA LEU A 13 -12.03 -5.59 -10.85
C LEU A 13 -13.42 -5.47 -10.18
N PRO A 14 -14.42 -6.19 -10.69
CA PRO A 14 -15.71 -6.33 -10.02
C PRO A 14 -15.54 -6.86 -8.59
N LYS A 15 -16.40 -6.37 -7.68
CA LYS A 15 -16.32 -6.71 -6.26
C LYS A 15 -16.50 -8.20 -5.98
N ASP A 16 -17.39 -8.86 -6.71
CA ASP A 16 -17.66 -10.30 -6.61
C ASP A 16 -16.46 -11.12 -7.07
N GLU A 17 -15.79 -10.72 -8.14
CA GLU A 17 -14.55 -11.35 -8.62
C GLU A 17 -13.40 -11.17 -7.62
N THR A 18 -13.22 -9.94 -7.11
CA THR A 18 -12.25 -9.66 -6.04
C THR A 18 -12.48 -10.55 -4.82
N LEU A 19 -13.72 -10.67 -4.34
CA LEU A 19 -14.07 -11.51 -3.21
C LEU A 19 -13.89 -13.01 -3.49
N HIS A 20 -14.17 -13.44 -4.72
CA HIS A 20 -13.94 -14.83 -5.14
C HIS A 20 -12.45 -15.17 -5.07
N ILE A 21 -11.59 -14.32 -5.62
CA ILE A 21 -10.12 -14.51 -5.57
C ILE A 21 -9.63 -14.59 -4.12
N ILE A 22 -10.06 -13.64 -3.29
CA ILE A 22 -9.66 -13.62 -1.87
C ILE A 22 -10.05 -14.92 -1.18
N LYS A 23 -11.31 -15.34 -1.28
CA LYS A 23 -11.81 -16.52 -0.58
C LYS A 23 -11.21 -17.84 -1.08
N THR A 24 -10.83 -17.91 -2.34
CA THR A 24 -10.40 -19.15 -2.98
C THR A 24 -8.89 -19.32 -2.95
N PHE A 25 -8.14 -18.23 -3.10
CA PHE A 25 -6.70 -18.32 -3.41
C PHE A 25 -5.80 -17.55 -2.45
N LEU A 26 -6.34 -16.65 -1.62
CA LEU A 26 -5.54 -15.80 -0.77
C LEU A 26 -5.77 -16.11 0.72
N ASN A 27 -4.67 -16.02 1.48
CA ASN A 27 -4.70 -15.93 2.92
C ASN A 27 -4.33 -14.48 3.29
N LEU A 28 -5.32 -13.69 3.69
CA LEU A 28 -5.12 -12.28 4.03
C LEU A 28 -4.73 -12.14 5.50
N GLU A 29 -3.82 -11.22 5.77
CA GLU A 29 -3.46 -10.81 7.12
C GLU A 29 -4.50 -9.82 7.68
N ASP A 30 -4.54 -9.67 9.00
CA ASP A 30 -5.51 -8.79 9.69
C ASP A 30 -5.49 -7.35 9.16
N GLY A 31 -4.30 -6.84 8.78
CA GLY A 31 -4.15 -5.53 8.16
C GLY A 31 -4.86 -5.41 6.81
N GLU A 32 -4.80 -6.45 5.99
CA GLU A 32 -5.43 -6.50 4.67
C GLU A 32 -6.96 -6.62 4.77
N LEU A 33 -7.45 -7.20 5.88
CA LEU A 33 -8.89 -7.35 6.16
C LEU A 33 -9.55 -6.07 6.70
N CYS A 34 -8.78 -5.07 7.10
CA CYS A 34 -9.29 -3.86 7.73
C CYS A 34 -10.22 -3.03 6.83
N SER A 35 -10.03 -3.06 5.52
CA SER A 35 -10.84 -2.29 4.58
C SER A 35 -10.94 -2.96 3.22
N PRO A 36 -12.17 -3.10 2.68
CA PRO A 36 -12.34 -3.58 1.31
C PRO A 36 -11.63 -2.73 0.24
N LYS A 37 -11.35 -1.46 0.55
CA LYS A 37 -10.65 -0.54 -0.37
C LYS A 37 -9.20 -0.93 -0.63
N THR A 38 -8.60 -1.75 0.25
CA THR A 38 -7.20 -2.19 0.14
C THR A 38 -7.06 -3.57 -0.51
N HIS A 39 -8.16 -4.28 -0.74
CA HIS A 39 -8.17 -5.64 -1.28
C HIS A 39 -7.57 -5.75 -2.69
N HIS A 40 -7.58 -4.67 -3.48
CA HIS A 40 -6.97 -4.69 -4.82
C HIS A 40 -5.46 -4.95 -4.79
N ALA A 41 -4.77 -4.67 -3.70
CA ALA A 41 -3.33 -4.87 -3.59
C ALA A 41 -2.96 -6.37 -3.49
N PRO A 42 -3.47 -7.16 -2.52
CA PRO A 42 -3.20 -8.61 -2.51
C PRO A 42 -3.77 -9.33 -3.73
N VAL A 43 -4.93 -8.92 -4.24
CA VAL A 43 -5.50 -9.48 -5.47
C VAL A 43 -4.64 -9.12 -6.69
N GLY A 44 -4.10 -7.90 -6.75
CA GLY A 44 -3.16 -7.47 -7.78
C GLY A 44 -1.88 -8.29 -7.80
N ALA A 45 -1.32 -8.61 -6.64
CA ALA A 45 -0.16 -9.51 -6.56
C ALA A 45 -0.48 -10.92 -7.07
N TYR A 46 -1.67 -11.46 -6.75
CA TYR A 46 -2.13 -12.73 -7.27
C TYR A 46 -2.25 -12.71 -8.80
N ILE A 47 -2.88 -11.68 -9.37
CA ILE A 47 -3.03 -11.52 -10.84
C ILE A 47 -1.66 -11.34 -11.50
N ALA A 48 -0.76 -10.55 -10.90
CA ALA A 48 0.59 -10.36 -11.40
C ALA A 48 1.33 -11.71 -11.54
N LYS A 49 1.21 -12.57 -10.54
CA LYS A 49 1.78 -13.92 -10.59
C LYS A 49 1.07 -14.82 -11.60
N LYS A 50 -0.25 -14.84 -11.58
CA LYS A 50 -1.06 -15.79 -12.35
C LYS A 50 -1.12 -15.44 -13.84
N GLU A 51 -1.45 -14.19 -14.16
CA GLU A 51 -1.71 -13.75 -15.52
C GLU A 51 -0.47 -13.17 -16.20
N PHE A 52 0.33 -12.36 -15.49
CA PHE A 52 1.53 -11.74 -16.04
C PHE A 52 2.80 -12.58 -15.86
N LYS A 53 2.67 -13.77 -15.21
CA LYS A 53 3.77 -14.73 -15.01
C LYS A 53 4.98 -14.11 -14.28
N ILE A 54 4.72 -13.24 -13.35
CA ILE A 54 5.76 -12.62 -12.52
C ILE A 54 6.05 -13.57 -11.37
N ASP A 55 7.29 -14.07 -11.30
CA ASP A 55 7.76 -14.96 -10.24
C ASP A 55 8.73 -14.26 -9.27
N ASP A 56 9.04 -13.00 -9.49
CA ASP A 56 9.88 -12.18 -8.60
C ASP A 56 9.11 -11.83 -7.32
N GLU A 57 9.49 -12.44 -6.21
CA GLU A 57 8.81 -12.30 -4.92
C GLU A 57 8.93 -10.86 -4.36
N GLU A 58 9.99 -10.10 -4.69
CA GLU A 58 10.11 -8.70 -4.28
C GLU A 58 9.09 -7.82 -5.01
N ILE A 59 8.88 -8.06 -6.31
CA ILE A 59 7.85 -7.35 -7.10
C ILE A 59 6.46 -7.70 -6.57
N LEU A 60 6.17 -8.99 -6.36
CA LEU A 60 4.88 -9.44 -5.86
C LEU A 60 4.57 -8.88 -4.47
N SER A 61 5.56 -8.87 -3.59
CA SER A 61 5.44 -8.29 -2.24
C SER A 61 5.21 -6.78 -2.31
N ALA A 62 5.93 -6.06 -3.16
CA ALA A 62 5.71 -4.62 -3.34
C ALA A 62 4.30 -4.30 -3.85
N ILE A 63 3.75 -5.10 -4.77
CA ILE A 63 2.37 -4.97 -5.23
C ILE A 63 1.40 -5.26 -4.08
N ARG A 64 1.60 -6.34 -3.32
CA ARG A 64 0.72 -6.73 -2.22
C ARG A 64 0.61 -5.66 -1.15
N TRP A 65 1.72 -5.02 -0.81
CA TRP A 65 1.79 -4.11 0.35
C TRP A 65 1.74 -2.62 -0.01
N HIS A 66 1.53 -2.25 -1.28
CA HIS A 66 1.57 -0.84 -1.69
C HIS A 66 0.47 0.04 -1.07
N THR A 67 -0.62 -0.53 -0.58
CA THR A 67 -1.73 0.24 0.00
C THR A 67 -1.58 0.49 1.49
N ILE A 68 -1.37 -0.56 2.27
CA ILE A 68 -1.33 -0.51 3.75
C ILE A 68 0.08 -0.58 4.30
N GLY A 69 1.02 -1.16 3.54
CA GLY A 69 2.36 -1.47 4.01
C GLY A 69 2.41 -2.67 4.96
N LYS A 70 3.58 -2.92 5.50
CA LYS A 70 3.86 -3.90 6.57
C LYS A 70 5.04 -3.44 7.41
N VAL A 71 5.22 -4.03 8.59
CA VAL A 71 6.44 -3.85 9.38
C VAL A 71 7.65 -4.41 8.60
N ASN A 72 8.79 -3.74 8.66
CA ASN A 72 10.03 -4.13 7.98
C ASN A 72 9.93 -4.22 6.45
N MET A 73 9.27 -3.26 5.80
CA MET A 73 9.29 -3.14 4.35
C MET A 73 10.72 -3.02 3.81
N THR A 74 11.02 -3.72 2.71
CA THR A 74 12.27 -3.54 1.97
C THR A 74 12.35 -2.13 1.37
N PRO A 75 13.53 -1.63 0.99
CA PRO A 75 13.63 -0.34 0.29
C PRO A 75 12.76 -0.28 -0.97
N PHE A 76 12.65 -1.37 -1.71
CA PHE A 76 11.83 -1.44 -2.92
C PHE A 76 10.33 -1.33 -2.60
N GLU A 77 9.84 -2.04 -1.59
CA GLU A 77 8.46 -1.94 -1.11
C GLU A 77 8.13 -0.51 -0.64
N LYS A 78 9.04 0.14 0.10
CA LYS A 78 8.89 1.54 0.53
C LYS A 78 8.77 2.49 -0.65
N ILE A 79 9.59 2.29 -1.70
CA ILE A 79 9.55 3.12 -2.92
C ILE A 79 8.20 2.98 -3.61
N ILE A 80 7.68 1.76 -3.82
CA ILE A 80 6.39 1.55 -4.48
C ILE A 80 5.25 2.12 -3.64
N PHE A 81 5.26 1.88 -2.32
CA PHE A 81 4.28 2.46 -1.39
C PHE A 81 4.27 4.00 -1.44
N LEU A 82 5.43 4.64 -1.32
CA LEU A 82 5.54 6.09 -1.31
C LEU A 82 5.18 6.71 -2.66
N ALA A 83 5.57 6.08 -3.77
CA ALA A 83 5.25 6.56 -5.12
C ALA A 83 3.72 6.71 -5.32
N ASP A 84 2.92 5.73 -4.86
CA ASP A 84 1.46 5.84 -4.88
C ASP A 84 0.95 6.99 -3.99
N LYS A 85 1.60 7.26 -2.86
CA LYS A 85 1.15 8.29 -1.90
C LYS A 85 1.50 9.73 -2.31
N ILE A 86 2.51 9.92 -3.16
CA ILE A 86 2.97 11.23 -3.60
C ILE A 86 2.61 11.56 -5.06
N GLU A 87 1.75 10.78 -5.69
CA GLU A 87 1.25 11.02 -7.04
C GLU A 87 0.38 12.29 -7.09
N THR A 88 0.90 13.34 -7.70
CA THR A 88 0.28 14.68 -7.72
C THR A 88 -0.98 14.78 -8.56
N ARG A 89 -1.20 13.86 -9.51
CA ARG A 89 -2.43 13.85 -10.32
C ARG A 89 -3.66 13.47 -9.50
N THR A 90 -3.46 12.73 -8.42
CA THR A 90 -4.55 12.16 -7.61
C THR A 90 -4.58 12.68 -6.18
N ARG A 91 -3.55 13.43 -5.74
CA ARG A 91 -3.43 13.89 -4.35
C ARG A 91 -3.09 15.38 -4.26
N PRO A 92 -3.63 16.10 -3.24
CA PRO A 92 -3.32 17.50 -2.99
C PRO A 92 -1.82 17.74 -2.77
N CYS A 93 -1.32 18.85 -3.30
CA CYS A 93 0.08 19.23 -3.23
C CYS A 93 0.56 19.43 -1.79
N GLU A 94 -0.29 20.02 -0.94
CA GLU A 94 -0.01 20.27 0.47
C GLU A 94 0.30 18.99 1.27
N ILE A 95 -0.22 17.83 0.83
CA ILE A 95 0.07 16.53 1.45
C ILE A 95 1.32 15.90 0.86
N CYS A 96 1.52 16.03 -0.47
CA CYS A 96 2.60 15.37 -1.18
C CYS A 96 3.97 16.04 -0.98
N GLU A 97 4.02 17.37 -0.99
CA GLU A 97 5.28 18.11 -0.91
C GLU A 97 6.09 17.83 0.37
N PRO A 98 5.50 17.85 1.58
CA PRO A 98 6.25 17.51 2.79
C PRO A 98 6.83 16.09 2.76
N ILE A 99 6.10 15.13 2.15
CA ILE A 99 6.58 13.74 2.02
C ILE A 99 7.73 13.68 1.01
N ARG A 100 7.67 14.44 -0.09
CA ARG A 100 8.75 14.55 -1.07
C ARG A 100 10.01 15.18 -0.49
N GLU A 101 9.84 16.23 0.32
CA GLU A 101 10.96 16.84 1.03
C GLU A 101 11.63 15.85 1.97
N ALA A 102 10.83 15.07 2.73
CA ALA A 102 11.33 14.04 3.62
C ALA A 102 12.10 12.92 2.88
N LEU A 103 11.77 12.63 1.60
CA LEU A 103 12.53 11.69 0.77
C LEU A 103 13.99 12.09 0.54
N ASN A 104 14.30 13.41 0.56
CA ASN A 104 15.68 13.89 0.45
C ASN A 104 16.53 13.49 1.68
N GLU A 105 15.89 13.20 2.80
CA GLU A 105 16.56 12.74 4.00
C GLU A 105 16.63 11.21 4.08
N SER A 106 15.49 10.54 4.02
CA SER A 106 15.42 9.06 3.96
C SER A 106 14.02 8.56 3.59
N LEU A 107 13.96 7.30 3.09
CA LEU A 107 12.70 6.59 2.87
C LEU A 107 11.89 6.44 4.17
N ASP A 108 12.56 6.19 5.29
CA ASP A 108 11.92 5.98 6.60
C ASP A 108 11.28 7.27 7.12
N LYS A 109 11.92 8.42 6.96
CA LYS A 109 11.33 9.72 7.30
C LYS A 109 10.08 10.02 6.47
N ALA A 110 10.15 9.79 5.16
CA ALA A 110 9.02 9.97 4.28
C ALA A 110 7.87 9.03 4.62
N LEU A 111 8.19 7.77 4.93
CA LEU A 111 7.22 6.76 5.33
C LEU A 111 6.56 7.11 6.66
N LEU A 112 7.34 7.50 7.67
CA LEU A 112 6.84 7.97 8.98
C LEU A 112 5.86 9.14 8.82
N LEU A 113 6.21 10.13 8.00
CA LEU A 113 5.34 11.28 7.73
C LEU A 113 4.04 10.86 7.02
N CYS A 114 4.14 9.92 6.08
CA CYS A 114 2.98 9.37 5.38
C CYS A 114 2.00 8.68 6.35
N TYR A 115 2.51 7.84 7.27
CA TYR A 115 1.67 7.19 8.29
C TYR A 115 1.09 8.20 9.29
N LYS A 116 1.87 9.19 9.69
CA LYS A 116 1.41 10.29 10.55
C LYS A 116 0.22 11.03 9.95
N ASN A 117 0.33 11.39 8.66
CA ASN A 117 -0.76 12.04 7.92
C ASN A 117 -1.99 11.12 7.77
N THR A 118 -1.77 9.83 7.53
CA THR A 118 -2.84 8.83 7.42
C THR A 118 -3.59 8.70 8.74
N ILE A 119 -2.88 8.50 9.86
CA ILE A 119 -3.47 8.37 11.19
C ILE A 119 -4.25 9.63 11.55
N LYS A 120 -3.64 10.81 11.35
CA LYS A 120 -4.32 12.09 11.59
C LYS A 120 -5.61 12.20 10.78
N SER A 121 -5.57 11.92 9.49
CA SER A 121 -6.76 11.96 8.63
C SER A 121 -7.85 10.98 9.06
N LEU A 122 -7.49 9.80 9.55
CA LEU A 122 -8.46 8.82 10.06
C LEU A 122 -9.11 9.31 11.36
N VAL A 123 -8.31 9.89 12.27
CA VAL A 123 -8.81 10.49 13.52
C VAL A 123 -9.73 11.67 13.23
N ASP A 124 -9.32 12.61 12.38
CA ASP A 124 -10.10 13.82 12.04
C ASP A 124 -11.45 13.49 11.39
N ARG A 125 -11.59 12.28 10.84
CA ARG A 125 -12.80 11.79 10.17
C ARG A 125 -13.58 10.75 10.97
N ASP A 126 -13.23 10.53 12.23
CA ASP A 126 -13.83 9.53 13.11
C ASP A 126 -13.84 8.10 12.49
N LEU A 127 -12.77 7.76 11.74
CA LEU A 127 -12.63 6.47 11.11
C LEU A 127 -11.74 5.53 11.94
N ARG A 128 -12.05 4.22 11.84
CA ARG A 128 -11.28 3.19 12.51
C ARG A 128 -9.83 3.18 11.99
N ILE A 129 -8.88 3.13 12.91
CA ILE A 129 -7.47 2.89 12.59
C ILE A 129 -7.20 1.40 12.71
N CYS A 130 -6.61 0.83 11.67
CA CYS A 130 -6.17 -0.56 11.68
C CYS A 130 -4.96 -0.74 12.59
N THR A 131 -4.94 -1.81 13.39
CA THR A 131 -3.80 -2.13 14.28
C THR A 131 -2.50 -2.18 13.50
N ALA A 132 -2.47 -2.80 12.32
CA ALA A 132 -1.29 -2.84 11.46
C ALA A 132 -0.74 -1.44 11.11
N THR A 133 -1.61 -0.43 10.93
CA THR A 133 -1.18 0.95 10.67
C THR A 133 -0.43 1.54 11.87
N ILE A 134 -0.89 1.26 13.08
CA ILE A 134 -0.25 1.69 14.32
C ILE A 134 1.09 0.96 14.54
N ASP A 135 1.11 -0.35 14.28
CA ASP A 135 2.32 -1.16 14.44
C ASP A 135 3.43 -0.71 13.48
N ILE A 136 3.08 -0.41 12.23
CA ILE A 136 4.03 0.12 11.25
C ILE A 136 4.52 1.50 11.69
N TYR A 137 3.62 2.39 12.09
CA TYR A 137 4.00 3.72 12.59
C TYR A 137 4.96 3.61 13.77
N ASN A 138 4.66 2.78 14.77
CA ASN A 138 5.51 2.59 15.94
C ASN A 138 6.88 2.00 15.59
N SER A 139 6.95 1.14 14.57
CA SER A 139 8.20 0.53 14.11
C SER A 139 9.15 1.51 13.41
N LEU A 140 8.65 2.69 13.04
CA LEU A 140 9.41 3.76 12.37
C LEU A 140 9.90 4.85 13.34
N LEU A 141 9.51 4.80 14.62
CA LEU A 141 9.96 5.72 15.67
C LEU A 141 11.32 5.31 16.23
#